data_c50dc0ed7afbb61c7d337a30d88e5adf
#
_entry.id   c50dc0ed7afbb61c7d337a30d88e5adf
#
_cell.length_a   1.000
_cell.length_b   1.000
_cell.length_c   1.000
_cell.angle_alpha   90.00
_cell.angle_beta   90.00
_cell.angle_gamma   90.00
#
_symmetry.space_group_name_H-M   'P 1'
#
loop_
_entity.id
_entity.type
_entity.pdbx_description
1 polymer ?
#
loop_
_entity_poly.entity_id
_entity_poly.type
_entity_poly.pdbx_seq_one_letter_code
_entity_poly.pdbx_strand_id
1 'polypeptide(L)'
;MKKTGLLALIAVLAFTLITAGCGGSTQKAEAPKDAVAADIKAIKDRGVLKAGVKVDVPKFGYKDPQSGKVEGFEIDLTKAIAKKILGDETKIDVQGVTAKTRGPLLDNGEVDMVIATFTITEERKQTYNFSDPYFIDGVGLLVKKASGITNLKGLDGKKIGVAQSATSKKAVQEEADKVGAKVTFLEFGTYPEIKAALDSGRVDAFSVDTAILFGYLDDSTTILSERFSPQQYGVATKKSNTALAKLVNDTLSDMKKSGELDKLIQKWGLK
;
A
#
# COMPACT_ATOMS: atom_id res chain seq x y z
N MET A 1 39.32 71.25 -5.11
CA MET A 1 39.49 72.36 -4.09
C MET A 1 39.00 71.83 -2.75
N LYS A 2 39.89 71.96 -1.75
CA LYS A 2 39.69 71.95 -0.27
C LYS A 2 39.15 70.61 0.31
N LYS A 3 39.98 69.73 0.96
CA LYS A 3 40.73 69.82 2.23
C LYS A 3 39.78 69.93 3.43
N THR A 4 39.85 69.04 4.31
CA THR A 4 40.49 68.73 5.60
C THR A 4 39.43 68.09 6.50
N GLY A 5 39.67 67.25 7.42
CA GLY A 5 40.78 66.74 8.24
C GLY A 5 40.15 65.87 9.33
N LEU A 6 40.70 64.77 9.62
CA LEU A 6 41.52 64.36 10.74
C LEU A 6 40.92 64.71 12.13
N LEU A 7 40.59 63.68 12.94
CA LEU A 7 41.13 63.53 14.28
C LEU A 7 40.79 62.13 14.85
N ALA A 8 41.84 61.43 15.20
CA ALA A 8 41.83 60.17 15.93
C ALA A 8 41.59 60.42 17.41
N LEU A 9 40.88 59.47 18.06
CA LEU A 9 41.03 59.33 19.50
C LEU A 9 41.10 57.82 19.84
N ILE A 10 42.28 57.46 20.30
CA ILE A 10 42.65 56.17 20.87
C ILE A 10 42.16 56.15 22.30
N ALA A 11 41.36 55.17 22.71
CA ALA A 11 41.21 54.80 24.10
C ALA A 11 41.46 53.27 24.24
N VAL A 12 42.60 52.98 24.81
CA VAL A 12 43.01 51.66 25.33
C VAL A 12 42.25 51.45 26.66
N LEU A 13 41.52 50.37 26.83
CA LEU A 13 41.21 49.88 28.16
C LEU A 13 41.17 48.35 28.20
N ALA A 14 42.16 47.86 28.84
CA ALA A 14 42.33 46.71 29.71
C ALA A 14 41.44 45.45 29.50
N PHE A 15 42.16 44.42 29.21
CA PHE A 15 41.88 42.98 29.24
C PHE A 15 41.59 42.53 30.69
N THR A 16 40.42 41.95 30.92
CA THR A 16 40.22 41.02 32.05
C THR A 16 39.64 39.72 31.51
N LEU A 17 40.48 38.69 31.50
CA LEU A 17 40.06 37.31 31.33
C LEU A 17 39.22 36.90 32.57
N ILE A 18 37.96 36.54 32.31
CA ILE A 18 37.18 35.70 33.22
C ILE A 18 36.89 34.42 32.49
N THR A 19 37.62 33.37 32.85
CA THR A 19 37.32 32.00 32.50
C THR A 19 36.18 31.51 33.40
N ALA A 20 34.96 31.53 32.89
CA ALA A 20 33.84 30.83 33.50
C ALA A 20 33.48 29.68 32.57
N GLY A 21 33.90 28.48 32.92
CA GLY A 21 33.45 27.23 32.31
C GLY A 21 31.95 27.07 32.59
N CYS A 22 31.12 27.13 31.53
CA CYS A 22 29.77 26.59 31.54
C CYS A 22 29.73 25.41 30.60
N GLY A 23 29.74 24.22 31.19
CA GLY A 23 29.32 23.01 30.53
C GLY A 23 27.87 23.16 30.09
N GLY A 24 27.65 23.53 28.83
CA GLY A 24 26.35 23.51 28.19
C GLY A 24 25.92 22.08 27.95
N SER A 25 25.21 21.47 28.90
CA SER A 25 24.39 20.30 28.62
C SER A 25 23.30 20.76 27.64
N THR A 26 23.43 20.40 26.38
CA THR A 26 22.35 20.43 25.41
C THR A 26 21.23 19.52 25.90
N GLN A 27 20.33 20.05 26.69
CA GLN A 27 19.03 19.46 26.93
C GLN A 27 18.34 19.38 25.59
N LYS A 28 18.35 18.18 25.00
CA LYS A 28 17.46 17.82 23.91
C LYS A 28 16.05 18.00 24.44
N ALA A 29 15.36 19.04 24.01
CA ALA A 29 13.98 19.31 24.40
C ALA A 29 13.18 18.05 24.01
N GLU A 30 12.80 17.26 24.99
CA GLU A 30 11.86 16.15 24.83
C GLU A 30 10.52 16.82 24.46
N ALA A 31 10.01 16.56 23.27
CA ALA A 31 8.70 17.02 22.85
C ALA A 31 7.65 16.54 23.88
N PRO A 32 6.62 17.34 24.19
CA PRO A 32 5.59 16.96 25.16
C PRO A 32 5.02 15.58 24.76
N LYS A 33 5.03 14.62 25.68
CA LYS A 33 4.55 13.24 25.47
C LYS A 33 3.08 13.13 25.07
N ASP A 34 2.31 14.24 25.14
CA ASP A 34 0.87 14.28 24.86
C ASP A 34 0.48 15.10 23.61
N ALA A 35 1.45 15.59 22.82
CA ALA A 35 1.14 16.27 21.56
C ALA A 35 0.75 15.22 20.51
N VAL A 36 -0.52 15.20 20.11
CA VAL A 36 -1.00 14.39 18.97
C VAL A 36 -0.19 14.78 17.74
N ALA A 37 0.49 13.81 17.12
CA ALA A 37 1.30 14.05 15.93
C ALA A 37 0.46 14.67 14.80
N ALA A 38 1.09 15.52 13.99
CA ALA A 38 0.39 16.36 13.01
C ALA A 38 -0.45 15.54 11.99
N ASP A 39 0.03 14.37 11.60
CA ASP A 39 -0.66 13.47 10.68
C ASP A 39 -1.96 12.90 11.29
N ILE A 40 -1.92 12.45 12.54
CA ILE A 40 -3.11 12.00 13.28
C ILE A 40 -4.05 13.17 13.59
N LYS A 41 -3.49 14.32 13.96
CA LYS A 41 -4.29 15.52 14.23
C LYS A 41 -5.09 15.97 13.02
N ALA A 42 -4.51 15.96 11.83
CA ALA A 42 -5.20 16.30 10.59
C ALA A 42 -6.42 15.41 10.32
N ILE A 43 -6.31 14.10 10.60
CA ILE A 43 -7.43 13.15 10.47
C ILE A 43 -8.52 13.46 11.52
N LYS A 44 -8.12 13.72 12.77
CA LYS A 44 -9.05 14.06 13.87
C LYS A 44 -9.79 15.37 13.63
N ASP A 45 -9.09 16.41 13.20
CA ASP A 45 -9.68 17.71 12.87
C ASP A 45 -10.70 17.62 11.73
N ARG A 46 -10.43 16.78 10.73
CA ARG A 46 -11.33 16.50 9.61
C ARG A 46 -12.51 15.61 10.00
N GLY A 47 -12.36 14.78 11.03
CA GLY A 47 -13.39 13.88 11.54
C GLY A 47 -13.63 12.63 10.65
N VAL A 48 -12.76 12.33 9.70
CA VAL A 48 -12.88 11.18 8.80
C VAL A 48 -11.51 10.67 8.37
N LEU A 49 -11.34 9.34 8.28
CA LEU A 49 -10.16 8.67 7.72
C LEU A 49 -10.37 8.43 6.23
N LYS A 50 -9.50 8.98 5.39
CA LYS A 50 -9.50 8.76 3.94
C LYS A 50 -8.63 7.58 3.56
N ALA A 51 -9.19 6.57 2.91
CA ALA A 51 -8.47 5.36 2.53
C ALA A 51 -8.62 5.03 1.03
N GLY A 52 -7.49 4.79 0.36
CA GLY A 52 -7.47 4.19 -0.97
C GLY A 52 -7.69 2.68 -0.87
N VAL A 53 -8.78 2.17 -1.43
CA VAL A 53 -9.19 0.77 -1.33
C VAL A 53 -9.47 0.17 -2.71
N LYS A 54 -9.42 -1.16 -2.82
CA LYS A 54 -9.93 -1.83 -4.01
C LYS A 54 -11.45 -1.74 -4.05
N VAL A 55 -12.01 -1.66 -5.27
CA VAL A 55 -13.45 -1.67 -5.51
C VAL A 55 -13.85 -2.73 -6.55
N ASP A 56 -12.86 -3.47 -7.04
CA ASP A 56 -12.96 -4.48 -8.08
C ASP A 56 -12.44 -5.86 -7.62
N VAL A 57 -12.13 -6.04 -6.32
CA VAL A 57 -11.61 -7.29 -5.77
C VAL A 57 -12.62 -7.90 -4.80
N PRO A 58 -13.44 -8.87 -5.23
CA PRO A 58 -14.36 -9.58 -4.36
C PRO A 58 -13.67 -10.11 -3.09
N LYS A 59 -14.35 -10.02 -1.95
CA LYS A 59 -13.88 -10.36 -0.59
C LYS A 59 -12.88 -9.39 0.04
N PHE A 60 -12.04 -8.68 -0.71
CA PHE A 60 -11.08 -7.70 -0.17
C PHE A 60 -11.66 -6.29 -0.14
N GLY A 61 -12.00 -5.74 -1.29
CA GLY A 61 -12.67 -4.47 -1.46
C GLY A 61 -13.45 -4.51 -2.78
N TYR A 62 -14.76 -4.59 -2.68
CA TYR A 62 -15.65 -4.75 -3.81
C TYR A 62 -16.84 -3.79 -3.71
N LYS A 63 -17.08 -3.06 -4.79
CA LYS A 63 -18.25 -2.20 -4.90
C LYS A 63 -19.40 -3.00 -5.50
N ASP A 64 -20.40 -3.29 -4.67
CA ASP A 64 -21.60 -3.96 -5.12
C ASP A 64 -22.32 -3.11 -6.18
N PRO A 65 -22.60 -3.65 -7.37
CA PRO A 65 -23.17 -2.88 -8.47
C PRO A 65 -24.63 -2.49 -8.24
N GLN A 66 -25.35 -3.16 -7.35
CA GLN A 66 -26.75 -2.88 -7.07
C GLN A 66 -26.89 -1.83 -5.97
N SER A 67 -26.20 -2.01 -4.84
CA SER A 67 -26.30 -1.10 -3.70
C SER A 67 -25.30 0.06 -3.74
N GLY A 68 -24.24 -0.05 -4.56
CA GLY A 68 -23.14 0.91 -4.61
C GLY A 68 -22.21 0.85 -3.36
N LYS A 69 -22.51 -0.01 -2.39
CA LYS A 69 -21.69 -0.15 -1.18
C LYS A 69 -20.35 -0.81 -1.48
N VAL A 70 -19.31 -0.33 -0.80
CA VAL A 70 -17.98 -0.96 -0.85
C VAL A 70 -17.81 -1.79 0.40
N GLU A 71 -17.59 -3.08 0.24
CA GLU A 71 -17.46 -4.04 1.33
C GLU A 71 -16.27 -4.98 1.08
N GLY A 72 -15.76 -5.59 2.15
CA GLY A 72 -14.66 -6.54 2.06
C GLY A 72 -13.78 -6.55 3.29
N PHE A 73 -12.84 -7.48 3.31
CA PHE A 73 -11.88 -7.66 4.38
C PHE A 73 -11.07 -6.39 4.66
N GLU A 74 -10.56 -5.72 3.60
CA GLU A 74 -9.78 -4.49 3.72
C GLU A 74 -10.64 -3.30 4.18
N ILE A 75 -11.94 -3.32 3.88
CA ILE A 75 -12.88 -2.31 4.38
C ILE A 75 -13.10 -2.49 5.89
N ASP A 76 -13.24 -3.73 6.37
CA ASP A 76 -13.37 -4.00 7.81
C ASP A 76 -12.09 -3.62 8.57
N LEU A 77 -10.90 -3.86 8.00
CA LEU A 77 -9.64 -3.37 8.56
C LEU A 77 -9.59 -1.84 8.60
N THR A 78 -10.06 -1.17 7.54
CA THR A 78 -10.16 0.30 7.49
C THR A 78 -11.04 0.83 8.60
N LYS A 79 -12.20 0.20 8.86
CA LYS A 79 -13.12 0.53 9.96
C LYS A 79 -12.45 0.37 11.32
N ALA A 80 -11.71 -0.72 11.55
CA ALA A 80 -10.98 -0.93 12.79
C ALA A 80 -9.94 0.18 13.05
N ILE A 81 -9.21 0.59 12.01
CA ILE A 81 -8.24 1.69 12.08
C ILE A 81 -8.95 3.02 12.39
N ALA A 82 -10.07 3.31 11.71
CA ALA A 82 -10.87 4.53 11.97
C ALA A 82 -11.39 4.57 13.41
N LYS A 83 -11.89 3.46 13.92
CA LYS A 83 -12.32 3.32 15.32
C LYS A 83 -11.18 3.65 16.30
N LYS A 84 -9.96 3.21 16.00
CA LYS A 84 -8.78 3.50 16.84
C LYS A 84 -8.40 4.97 16.82
N ILE A 85 -8.54 5.67 15.69
CA ILE A 85 -8.16 7.09 15.51
C ILE A 85 -9.27 8.01 16.02
N LEU A 86 -10.53 7.74 15.65
CA LEU A 86 -11.68 8.64 15.76
C LEU A 86 -12.72 8.18 16.79
N GLY A 87 -12.58 6.96 17.35
CA GLY A 87 -13.58 6.37 18.26
C GLY A 87 -14.81 5.80 17.55
N ASP A 88 -14.92 5.96 16.21
CA ASP A 88 -16.09 5.56 15.43
C ASP A 88 -15.63 4.90 14.12
N GLU A 89 -16.04 3.64 13.92
CA GLU A 89 -15.69 2.83 12.75
C GLU A 89 -16.38 3.28 11.46
N THR A 90 -17.45 4.06 11.56
CA THR A 90 -18.18 4.60 10.41
C THR A 90 -17.54 5.83 9.79
N LYS A 91 -16.57 6.43 10.47
CA LYS A 91 -15.86 7.63 10.03
C LYS A 91 -14.76 7.33 9.01
N ILE A 92 -15.14 6.70 7.92
CA ILE A 92 -14.28 6.39 6.78
C ILE A 92 -14.80 7.05 5.51
N ASP A 93 -13.87 7.54 4.69
CA ASP A 93 -14.10 7.98 3.30
C ASP A 93 -13.21 7.10 2.41
N VAL A 94 -13.82 6.23 1.60
CA VAL A 94 -13.09 5.26 0.80
C VAL A 94 -13.06 5.67 -0.66
N GLN A 95 -11.87 5.78 -1.21
CA GLN A 95 -11.62 6.07 -2.62
C GLN A 95 -11.15 4.82 -3.35
N GLY A 96 -11.85 4.47 -4.44
CA GLY A 96 -11.46 3.34 -5.28
C GLY A 96 -10.13 3.58 -5.97
N VAL A 97 -9.21 2.60 -5.87
CA VAL A 97 -7.89 2.67 -6.50
C VAL A 97 -7.58 1.42 -7.33
N THR A 98 -6.73 1.60 -8.34
CA THR A 98 -6.10 0.51 -9.10
C THR A 98 -4.67 0.27 -8.60
N ALA A 99 -4.02 -0.76 -9.09
CA ALA A 99 -2.60 -0.98 -8.78
C ALA A 99 -1.72 0.19 -9.27
N LYS A 100 -2.13 0.88 -10.35
CA LYS A 100 -1.44 2.05 -10.92
C LYS A 100 -1.69 3.34 -10.13
N THR A 101 -2.91 3.57 -9.64
CA THR A 101 -3.31 4.87 -9.07
C THR A 101 -3.10 4.97 -7.56
N ARG A 102 -3.03 3.84 -6.83
CA ARG A 102 -2.95 3.82 -5.36
C ARG A 102 -1.74 4.57 -4.78
N GLY A 103 -0.57 4.48 -5.43
CA GLY A 103 0.62 5.24 -5.03
C GLY A 103 0.47 6.73 -5.23
N PRO A 104 0.21 7.21 -6.47
CA PRO A 104 -0.01 8.63 -6.75
C PRO A 104 -1.06 9.30 -5.87
N LEU A 105 -2.21 8.66 -5.59
CA LEU A 105 -3.24 9.23 -4.70
C LEU A 105 -2.75 9.40 -3.27
N LEU A 106 -1.92 8.46 -2.78
CA LEU A 106 -1.27 8.58 -1.49
C LEU A 106 -0.23 9.72 -1.49
N ASP A 107 0.61 9.81 -2.52
CA ASP A 107 1.64 10.84 -2.65
C ASP A 107 1.05 12.25 -2.69
N ASN A 108 -0.05 12.44 -3.40
CA ASN A 108 -0.76 13.72 -3.49
C ASN A 108 -1.53 14.07 -2.19
N GLY A 109 -1.74 13.12 -1.27
CA GLY A 109 -2.50 13.33 -0.03
C GLY A 109 -4.00 13.34 -0.23
N GLU A 110 -4.48 12.78 -1.33
CA GLU A 110 -5.90 12.57 -1.57
C GLU A 110 -6.47 11.53 -0.60
N VAL A 111 -5.62 10.57 -0.20
CA VAL A 111 -5.91 9.59 0.86
C VAL A 111 -4.83 9.62 1.94
N ASP A 112 -5.19 9.27 3.18
CA ASP A 112 -4.27 9.20 4.31
C ASP A 112 -3.46 7.89 4.30
N MET A 113 -4.09 6.83 3.83
CA MET A 113 -3.50 5.50 3.72
C MET A 113 -4.05 4.74 2.51
N VAL A 114 -3.33 3.71 2.11
CA VAL A 114 -3.76 2.75 1.08
C VAL A 114 -3.80 1.35 1.68
N ILE A 115 -4.96 0.71 1.57
CA ILE A 115 -5.18 -0.70 1.92
C ILE A 115 -5.92 -1.35 0.74
N ALA A 116 -5.15 -1.90 -0.19
CA ALA A 116 -5.63 -2.22 -1.53
C ALA A 116 -4.81 -3.36 -2.16
N THR A 117 -4.76 -4.52 -1.49
CA THR A 117 -3.92 -5.66 -1.90
C THR A 117 -2.51 -5.21 -2.28
N PHE A 118 -1.92 -4.34 -1.43
CA PHE A 118 -0.69 -3.64 -1.75
C PHE A 118 0.53 -4.43 -1.26
N THR A 119 1.13 -5.19 -2.17
CA THR A 119 2.32 -6.00 -1.88
C THR A 119 3.47 -5.14 -1.37
N ILE A 120 3.99 -5.51 -0.23
CA ILE A 120 5.21 -4.93 0.35
C ILE A 120 6.39 -5.37 -0.51
N THR A 121 7.17 -4.41 -1.03
CA THR A 121 8.44 -4.67 -1.72
C THR A 121 9.51 -3.72 -1.21
N GLU A 122 10.79 -4.10 -1.32
CA GLU A 122 11.89 -3.23 -0.89
C GLU A 122 11.90 -1.89 -1.66
N GLU A 123 11.55 -1.91 -2.94
CA GLU A 123 11.41 -0.70 -3.74
C GLU A 123 10.31 0.21 -3.18
N ARG A 124 9.13 -0.33 -2.88
CA ARG A 124 7.99 0.43 -2.33
C ARG A 124 8.26 0.96 -0.93
N LYS A 125 9.02 0.23 -0.11
CA LYS A 125 9.45 0.68 1.22
C LYS A 125 10.35 1.93 1.18
N GLN A 126 11.01 2.21 0.08
CA GLN A 126 11.79 3.45 -0.08
C GLN A 126 10.88 4.67 -0.10
N THR A 127 9.69 4.55 -0.69
CA THR A 127 8.73 5.65 -0.87
C THR A 127 7.67 5.72 0.24
N TYR A 128 7.21 4.56 0.73
CA TYR A 128 6.11 4.46 1.69
C TYR A 128 6.54 3.79 3.00
N ASN A 129 5.84 4.12 4.09
CA ASN A 129 5.81 3.25 5.26
C ASN A 129 4.80 2.13 4.98
N PHE A 130 5.14 0.90 5.34
CA PHE A 130 4.21 -0.22 5.32
C PHE A 130 4.01 -0.77 6.73
N SER A 131 2.81 -1.23 7.00
CA SER A 131 2.55 -2.08 8.17
C SER A 131 3.20 -3.45 8.01
N ASP A 132 3.23 -4.22 9.09
CA ASP A 132 3.43 -5.66 8.99
C ASP A 132 2.35 -6.29 8.08
N PRO A 133 2.64 -7.44 7.47
CA PRO A 133 1.67 -8.10 6.60
C PRO A 133 0.37 -8.46 7.34
N TYR A 134 -0.77 -8.06 6.76
CA TYR A 134 -2.09 -8.49 7.23
C TYR A 134 -2.65 -9.68 6.46
N PHE A 135 -2.08 -9.99 5.29
CA PHE A 135 -2.42 -11.15 4.47
C PHE A 135 -1.22 -11.57 3.62
N ILE A 136 -1.10 -12.86 3.32
CA ILE A 136 -0.03 -13.40 2.48
C ILE A 136 -0.67 -14.28 1.42
N ASP A 137 -0.30 -14.05 0.17
CA ASP A 137 -0.75 -14.78 -1.01
C ASP A 137 0.44 -15.14 -1.91
N GLY A 138 0.18 -15.59 -3.12
CA GLY A 138 1.14 -15.82 -4.19
C GLY A 138 0.53 -15.51 -5.54
N VAL A 139 1.35 -15.07 -6.50
CA VAL A 139 0.91 -14.82 -7.87
C VAL A 139 0.47 -16.15 -8.52
N GLY A 140 -0.69 -16.11 -9.16
CA GLY A 140 -1.27 -17.25 -9.87
C GLY A 140 -1.62 -16.94 -11.32
N LEU A 141 -2.19 -17.92 -11.99
CA LEU A 141 -2.61 -17.85 -13.39
C LEU A 141 -4.03 -18.41 -13.52
N LEU A 142 -4.93 -17.61 -14.08
CA LEU A 142 -6.28 -18.02 -14.50
C LEU A 142 -6.27 -18.23 -16.01
N VAL A 143 -6.72 -19.39 -16.46
CA VAL A 143 -6.80 -19.77 -17.87
C VAL A 143 -8.18 -20.32 -18.22
N LYS A 144 -8.54 -20.33 -19.50
CA LYS A 144 -9.75 -21.02 -19.95
C LYS A 144 -9.55 -22.54 -19.83
N LYS A 145 -10.53 -23.27 -19.30
CA LYS A 145 -10.52 -24.75 -19.26
C LYS A 145 -10.34 -25.34 -20.65
N ALA A 146 -10.99 -24.76 -21.65
CA ALA A 146 -10.91 -25.21 -23.05
C ALA A 146 -9.52 -25.03 -23.68
N SER A 147 -8.61 -24.25 -23.05
CA SER A 147 -7.25 -24.10 -23.59
C SER A 147 -6.36 -25.31 -23.40
N GLY A 148 -6.71 -26.20 -22.46
CA GLY A 148 -5.88 -27.35 -22.09
C GLY A 148 -4.55 -26.99 -21.40
N ILE A 149 -4.34 -25.68 -21.03
CA ILE A 149 -3.13 -25.23 -20.36
C ILE A 149 -3.21 -25.66 -18.89
N THR A 150 -2.19 -26.37 -18.42
CA THR A 150 -2.14 -26.93 -17.05
C THR A 150 -1.01 -26.38 -16.19
N ASN A 151 -0.06 -25.65 -16.78
CA ASN A 151 1.10 -25.08 -16.10
C ASN A 151 1.68 -23.89 -16.89
N LEU A 152 2.64 -23.17 -16.29
CA LEU A 152 3.29 -22.01 -16.89
C LEU A 152 4.03 -22.35 -18.19
N LYS A 153 4.64 -23.54 -18.29
CA LYS A 153 5.33 -23.97 -19.52
C LYS A 153 4.36 -24.09 -20.71
N GLY A 154 3.09 -24.44 -20.46
CA GLY A 154 2.03 -24.48 -21.47
C GLY A 154 1.65 -23.09 -22.03
N LEU A 155 2.15 -22.01 -21.43
CA LEU A 155 1.99 -20.63 -21.91
C LEU A 155 3.14 -20.17 -22.82
N ASP A 156 4.05 -21.06 -23.25
CA ASP A 156 5.12 -20.72 -24.21
C ASP A 156 4.52 -20.17 -25.52
N GLY A 157 5.00 -19.02 -25.99
CA GLY A 157 4.48 -18.27 -27.13
C GLY A 157 3.13 -17.56 -26.90
N LYS A 158 2.58 -17.58 -25.67
CA LYS A 158 1.25 -17.07 -25.32
C LYS A 158 1.27 -15.68 -24.75
N LYS A 159 0.07 -15.07 -24.64
CA LYS A 159 -0.15 -13.73 -24.09
C LYS A 159 -0.73 -13.83 -22.69
N ILE A 160 -0.13 -13.10 -21.74
CA ILE A 160 -0.58 -13.03 -20.36
C ILE A 160 -1.04 -11.60 -20.06
N GLY A 161 -2.29 -11.46 -19.60
CA GLY A 161 -2.84 -10.20 -19.12
C GLY A 161 -2.41 -9.93 -17.68
N VAL A 162 -1.90 -8.75 -17.42
CA VAL A 162 -1.46 -8.28 -16.08
C VAL A 162 -1.93 -6.85 -15.84
N ALA A 163 -2.03 -6.45 -14.55
CA ALA A 163 -2.37 -5.07 -14.21
C ALA A 163 -1.11 -4.18 -14.24
N GLN A 164 -1.26 -2.95 -14.73
CA GLN A 164 -0.21 -1.93 -14.72
C GLN A 164 0.28 -1.69 -13.28
N SER A 165 1.59 -1.58 -13.07
CA SER A 165 2.24 -1.33 -11.78
C SER A 165 2.00 -2.41 -10.70
N ALA A 166 1.47 -3.60 -11.09
CA ALA A 166 1.40 -4.76 -10.22
C ALA A 166 2.73 -5.54 -10.23
N THR A 167 2.91 -6.42 -9.25
CA THR A 167 4.09 -7.29 -9.10
C THR A 167 4.04 -8.51 -10.01
N SER A 168 2.85 -8.90 -10.48
CA SER A 168 2.62 -10.16 -11.20
C SER A 168 3.41 -10.28 -12.50
N LYS A 169 3.58 -9.19 -13.28
CA LYS A 169 4.39 -9.23 -14.50
C LYS A 169 5.82 -9.72 -14.23
N LYS A 170 6.48 -9.11 -13.24
CA LYS A 170 7.85 -9.48 -12.85
C LYS A 170 7.91 -10.92 -12.33
N ALA A 171 6.99 -11.29 -11.43
CA ALA A 171 6.93 -12.61 -10.83
C ALA A 171 6.77 -13.72 -11.89
N VAL A 172 5.85 -13.53 -12.85
CA VAL A 172 5.64 -14.51 -13.92
C VAL A 172 6.80 -14.55 -14.90
N GLN A 173 7.42 -13.39 -15.23
CA GLN A 173 8.58 -13.37 -16.12
C GLN A 173 9.75 -14.18 -15.53
N GLU A 174 10.05 -13.96 -14.24
CA GLU A 174 11.13 -14.66 -13.54
C GLU A 174 10.91 -16.19 -13.54
N GLU A 175 9.67 -16.65 -13.38
CA GLU A 175 9.35 -18.08 -13.43
C GLU A 175 9.32 -18.63 -14.87
N ALA A 176 8.80 -17.84 -15.83
CA ALA A 176 8.80 -18.21 -17.24
C ALA A 176 10.24 -18.43 -17.78
N ASP A 177 11.16 -17.55 -17.35
CA ASP A 177 12.60 -17.68 -17.72
C ASP A 177 13.19 -18.98 -17.16
N LYS A 178 12.85 -19.38 -15.91
CA LYS A 178 13.33 -20.61 -15.28
C LYS A 178 12.86 -21.87 -16.02
N VAL A 179 11.62 -21.85 -16.52
CA VAL A 179 11.05 -23.00 -17.26
C VAL A 179 11.27 -22.90 -18.78
N GLY A 180 11.96 -21.85 -19.24
CA GLY A 180 12.24 -21.60 -20.66
C GLY A 180 10.98 -21.35 -21.49
N ALA A 181 9.96 -20.69 -20.92
CA ALA A 181 8.77 -20.26 -21.63
C ALA A 181 8.90 -18.81 -22.09
N LYS A 182 8.62 -18.54 -23.36
CA LYS A 182 8.62 -17.18 -23.92
C LYS A 182 7.18 -16.65 -23.89
N VAL A 183 6.90 -15.70 -22.99
CA VAL A 183 5.57 -15.14 -22.84
C VAL A 183 5.54 -13.66 -23.24
N THR A 184 4.38 -13.18 -23.68
CA THR A 184 4.14 -11.77 -23.99
C THR A 184 3.14 -11.19 -22.99
N PHE A 185 3.45 -10.04 -22.38
CA PHE A 185 2.53 -9.41 -21.46
C PHE A 185 1.69 -8.33 -22.13
N LEU A 186 0.38 -8.33 -21.88
CA LEU A 186 -0.51 -7.20 -22.15
C LEU A 186 -0.92 -6.58 -20.81
N GLU A 187 -0.71 -5.26 -20.69
CA GLU A 187 -0.96 -4.52 -19.46
C GLU A 187 -2.30 -3.76 -19.53
N PHE A 188 -3.10 -3.89 -18.47
CA PHE A 188 -4.45 -3.31 -18.35
C PHE A 188 -4.54 -2.40 -17.11
N GLY A 189 -5.54 -1.51 -17.13
CA GLY A 189 -5.79 -0.59 -16.02
C GLY A 189 -6.45 -1.26 -14.82
N THR A 190 -7.35 -2.20 -15.06
CA THR A 190 -8.21 -2.86 -14.06
C THR A 190 -8.23 -4.37 -14.21
N TYR A 191 -8.59 -5.10 -13.16
CA TYR A 191 -8.75 -6.56 -13.23
C TYR A 191 -9.95 -7.00 -14.08
N PRO A 192 -11.13 -6.32 -14.05
CA PRO A 192 -12.22 -6.63 -14.98
C PRO A 192 -11.83 -6.56 -16.46
N GLU A 193 -10.99 -5.59 -16.85
CA GLU A 193 -10.47 -5.52 -18.22
C GLU A 193 -9.62 -6.73 -18.61
N ILE A 194 -8.81 -7.25 -17.66
CA ILE A 194 -8.00 -8.45 -17.91
C ILE A 194 -8.90 -9.67 -18.05
N LYS A 195 -9.93 -9.83 -17.20
CA LYS A 195 -10.90 -10.90 -17.29
C LYS A 195 -11.63 -10.86 -18.64
N ALA A 196 -12.10 -9.71 -19.06
CA ALA A 196 -12.74 -9.54 -20.38
C ALA A 196 -11.78 -9.86 -21.54
N ALA A 197 -10.49 -9.52 -21.40
CA ALA A 197 -9.47 -9.89 -22.39
C ALA A 197 -9.22 -11.40 -22.44
N LEU A 198 -9.27 -12.09 -21.29
CA LEU A 198 -9.20 -13.55 -21.21
C LEU A 198 -10.44 -14.17 -21.87
N ASP A 199 -11.63 -13.69 -21.55
CA ASP A 199 -12.89 -14.22 -22.06
C ASP A 199 -13.00 -14.08 -23.59
N SER A 200 -12.56 -12.95 -24.12
CA SER A 200 -12.53 -12.72 -25.57
C SER A 200 -11.37 -13.42 -26.31
N GLY A 201 -10.41 -14.03 -25.58
CA GLY A 201 -9.23 -14.66 -26.18
C GLY A 201 -8.15 -13.67 -26.62
N ARG A 202 -8.24 -12.39 -26.21
CA ARG A 202 -7.20 -11.40 -26.45
C ARG A 202 -5.90 -11.72 -25.67
N VAL A 203 -6.05 -12.37 -24.50
CA VAL A 203 -4.97 -13.00 -23.73
C VAL A 203 -5.29 -14.45 -23.46
N ASP A 204 -4.28 -15.29 -23.25
CA ASP A 204 -4.39 -16.72 -22.99
C ASP A 204 -4.47 -17.01 -21.48
N ALA A 205 -3.93 -16.12 -20.66
CA ALA A 205 -3.99 -16.20 -19.20
C ALA A 205 -4.18 -14.81 -18.57
N PHE A 206 -4.83 -14.77 -17.40
CA PHE A 206 -4.87 -13.62 -16.51
C PHE A 206 -3.99 -13.92 -15.28
N SER A 207 -2.99 -13.08 -15.03
CA SER A 207 -2.12 -13.24 -13.87
C SER A 207 -2.28 -12.10 -12.88
N VAL A 208 -2.55 -12.49 -11.64
CA VAL A 208 -2.54 -11.70 -10.42
C VAL A 208 -2.48 -12.66 -9.23
N ASP A 209 -2.48 -12.14 -8.02
CA ASP A 209 -2.46 -12.94 -6.79
C ASP A 209 -3.69 -13.86 -6.71
N THR A 210 -3.50 -15.05 -6.22
CA THR A 210 -4.48 -16.15 -6.32
C THR A 210 -5.80 -15.83 -5.61
N ALA A 211 -5.72 -15.21 -4.44
CA ALA A 211 -6.94 -14.82 -3.70
C ALA A 211 -7.79 -13.82 -4.50
N ILE A 212 -7.17 -12.99 -5.33
CA ILE A 212 -7.86 -12.09 -6.27
C ILE A 212 -8.47 -12.90 -7.41
N LEU A 213 -7.72 -13.86 -7.99
CA LEU A 213 -8.22 -14.71 -9.10
C LEU A 213 -9.48 -15.50 -8.73
N PHE A 214 -9.62 -15.91 -7.45
CA PHE A 214 -10.85 -16.57 -6.99
C PHE A 214 -12.10 -15.71 -7.15
N GLY A 215 -11.95 -14.38 -7.11
CA GLY A 215 -13.05 -13.45 -7.37
C GLY A 215 -13.47 -13.35 -8.84
N TYR A 216 -12.65 -13.86 -9.75
CA TYR A 216 -12.87 -13.85 -11.20
C TYR A 216 -13.09 -15.24 -11.81
N LEU A 217 -13.02 -16.28 -10.96
CA LEU A 217 -13.24 -17.66 -11.40
C LEU A 217 -14.71 -17.89 -11.76
N ASP A 218 -14.94 -18.56 -12.88
CA ASP A 218 -16.24 -18.99 -13.36
C ASP A 218 -16.20 -20.42 -13.94
N ASP A 219 -17.32 -20.89 -14.45
CA ASP A 219 -17.43 -22.26 -15.00
C ASP A 219 -16.54 -22.53 -16.20
N SER A 220 -16.12 -21.50 -16.93
CA SER A 220 -15.29 -21.60 -18.14
C SER A 220 -13.80 -21.56 -17.86
N THR A 221 -13.39 -21.15 -16.67
CA THR A 221 -12.00 -20.87 -16.30
C THR A 221 -11.49 -21.77 -15.17
N THR A 222 -10.18 -21.84 -15.02
CA THR A 222 -9.50 -22.56 -13.94
C THR A 222 -8.24 -21.82 -13.52
N ILE A 223 -7.95 -21.86 -12.22
CA ILE A 223 -6.70 -21.33 -11.66
C ILE A 223 -5.69 -22.48 -11.67
N LEU A 224 -4.53 -22.27 -12.27
CA LEU A 224 -3.44 -23.26 -12.25
C LEU A 224 -2.95 -23.49 -10.81
N SER A 225 -2.39 -24.66 -10.54
CA SER A 225 -1.91 -25.04 -9.21
C SER A 225 -0.64 -24.29 -8.78
N GLU A 226 0.14 -23.80 -9.75
CA GLU A 226 1.39 -23.11 -9.51
C GLU A 226 1.16 -21.74 -8.81
N ARG A 227 2.06 -21.42 -7.88
CA ARG A 227 2.10 -20.16 -7.15
C ARG A 227 3.50 -19.59 -7.20
N PHE A 228 3.60 -18.33 -7.56
CA PHE A 228 4.88 -17.65 -7.72
C PHE A 228 5.00 -16.52 -6.70
N SER A 229 6.22 -16.21 -6.29
CA SER A 229 6.58 -15.02 -5.55
C SER A 229 5.59 -14.64 -4.42
N PRO A 230 5.86 -14.94 -3.16
CA PRO A 230 4.98 -14.58 -2.05
C PRO A 230 4.59 -13.11 -2.08
N GLN A 231 3.29 -12.84 -1.92
CA GLN A 231 2.71 -11.50 -1.95
C GLN A 231 2.23 -11.13 -0.55
N GLN A 232 3.05 -10.37 0.19
CA GLN A 232 2.72 -9.87 1.52
C GLN A 232 1.98 -8.54 1.39
N TYR A 233 0.70 -8.48 1.78
CA TYR A 233 -0.08 -7.26 1.74
C TYR A 233 0.10 -6.44 3.00
N GLY A 234 0.42 -5.15 2.84
CA GLY A 234 0.53 -4.18 3.93
C GLY A 234 -0.28 -2.93 3.67
N VAL A 235 -0.64 -2.23 4.74
CA VAL A 235 -1.20 -0.89 4.66
C VAL A 235 -0.07 0.09 4.44
N ALA A 236 -0.20 0.92 3.41
CA ALA A 236 0.79 1.94 3.08
C ALA A 236 0.35 3.33 3.56
N THR A 237 1.28 4.10 4.10
CA THR A 237 1.13 5.53 4.44
C THR A 237 2.28 6.33 3.85
N LYS A 238 2.11 7.67 3.71
CA LYS A 238 3.22 8.53 3.31
C LYS A 238 4.43 8.32 4.21
N LYS A 239 5.62 8.45 3.65
CA LYS A 239 6.87 8.29 4.41
C LYS A 239 6.99 9.28 5.57
N SER A 240 6.44 10.47 5.43
CA SER A 240 6.39 11.50 6.46
C SER A 240 5.39 11.21 7.60
N ASN A 241 4.37 10.38 7.36
CA ASN A 241 3.27 10.11 8.29
C ASN A 241 3.62 8.96 9.24
N THR A 242 4.63 9.17 10.08
CA THR A 242 5.20 8.10 10.92
C THR A 242 4.30 7.71 12.09
N ALA A 243 3.54 8.66 12.64
CA ALA A 243 2.61 8.37 13.74
C ALA A 243 1.40 7.58 13.25
N LEU A 244 0.86 7.92 12.07
CA LEU A 244 -0.20 7.14 11.43
C LEU A 244 0.30 5.74 11.09
N ALA A 245 1.50 5.61 10.52
CA ALA A 245 2.11 4.32 10.21
C ALA A 245 2.22 3.43 11.46
N LYS A 246 2.70 4.01 12.57
CA LYS A 246 2.80 3.30 13.84
C LYS A 246 1.43 2.88 14.37
N LEU A 247 0.45 3.78 14.38
CA LEU A 247 -0.91 3.50 14.86
C LEU A 247 -1.56 2.38 14.04
N VAL A 248 -1.43 2.42 12.71
CA VAL A 248 -1.92 1.37 11.81
C VAL A 248 -1.27 0.03 12.14
N ASN A 249 0.06 -0.01 12.27
CA ASN A 249 0.78 -1.23 12.58
C ASN A 249 0.41 -1.79 13.96
N ASP A 250 0.31 -0.94 14.97
CA ASP A 250 -0.11 -1.34 16.32
C ASP A 250 -1.54 -1.91 16.30
N THR A 251 -2.46 -1.29 15.55
CA THR A 251 -3.84 -1.76 15.41
C THR A 251 -3.89 -3.16 14.79
N LEU A 252 -3.18 -3.39 13.70
CA LEU A 252 -3.12 -4.70 13.04
C LEU A 252 -2.45 -5.76 13.94
N SER A 253 -1.40 -5.37 14.67
CA SER A 253 -0.75 -6.25 15.65
C SER A 253 -1.69 -6.65 16.79
N ASP A 254 -2.47 -5.70 17.32
CA ASP A 254 -3.48 -5.97 18.36
C ASP A 254 -4.56 -6.91 17.84
N MET A 255 -5.08 -6.67 16.62
CA MET A 255 -6.06 -7.54 15.96
C MET A 255 -5.53 -8.96 15.73
N LYS A 256 -4.26 -9.09 15.37
CA LYS A 256 -3.61 -10.40 15.21
C LYS A 256 -3.49 -11.12 16.55
N LYS A 257 -3.03 -10.43 17.60
CA LYS A 257 -2.88 -11.01 18.95
C LYS A 257 -4.22 -11.42 19.58
N SER A 258 -5.30 -10.67 19.33
CA SER A 258 -6.65 -10.95 19.82
C SER A 258 -7.38 -12.03 19.02
N GLY A 259 -6.85 -12.45 17.87
CA GLY A 259 -7.51 -13.35 16.91
C GLY A 259 -8.63 -12.67 16.11
N GLU A 260 -8.78 -11.37 16.19
CA GLU A 260 -9.78 -10.61 15.40
C GLU A 260 -9.44 -10.64 13.91
N LEU A 261 -8.15 -10.54 13.55
CA LEU A 261 -7.70 -10.64 12.16
C LEU A 261 -8.10 -11.99 11.55
N ASP A 262 -7.87 -13.09 12.26
CA ASP A 262 -8.23 -14.44 11.79
C ASP A 262 -9.74 -14.60 11.63
N LYS A 263 -10.54 -14.02 12.54
CA LYS A 263 -12.01 -13.99 12.41
C LYS A 263 -12.46 -13.24 11.17
N LEU A 264 -11.81 -12.13 10.81
CA LEU A 264 -12.12 -11.40 9.58
C LEU A 264 -11.73 -12.20 8.33
N ILE A 265 -10.57 -12.86 8.33
CA ILE A 265 -10.14 -13.76 7.25
C ILE A 265 -11.19 -14.86 7.05
N GLN A 266 -11.66 -15.48 8.11
CA GLN A 266 -12.72 -16.51 8.07
C GLN A 266 -14.06 -15.93 7.60
N LYS A 267 -14.48 -14.77 8.13
CA LYS A 267 -15.71 -14.08 7.73
C LYS A 267 -15.79 -13.88 6.21
N TRP A 268 -14.68 -13.51 5.60
CA TRP A 268 -14.60 -13.26 4.17
C TRP A 268 -14.23 -14.53 3.36
N GLY A 269 -14.06 -15.68 4.00
CA GLY A 269 -13.69 -16.94 3.34
C GLY A 269 -12.39 -16.82 2.56
N LEU A 270 -11.43 -16.09 3.10
CA LEU A 270 -10.06 -15.99 2.60
C LEU A 270 -9.24 -17.18 3.15
N LYS A 271 -8.28 -17.66 2.33
CA LYS A 271 -7.44 -18.82 2.68
C LYS A 271 -5.98 -18.52 2.37
#